data_91fbd3f4dd63ddbb9d471b5a6d077b6a
#
_entry.id   91fbd3f4dd63ddbb9d471b5a6d077b6a
#
_cell.length_a   1.000
_cell.length_b   1.000
_cell.length_c   1.000
_cell.angle_alpha   90.00
_cell.angle_beta   90.00
_cell.angle_gamma   90.00
#
_symmetry.space_group_name_H-M   'P 1'
#
loop_
_entity.id
_entity.type
_entity.pdbx_description
1 polymer ?
#
loop_
_entity_poly.entity_id
_entity_poly.type
_entity_poly.pdbx_seq_one_letter_code
_entity_poly.pdbx_strand_id
1 'polypeptide(L)'
;MIFLIPTLAPIATAEWDEDNWLWNIIGPERLALGDEFGCHGYEGVDINVEQWIIEACRDYVMGFTNASRWGSNPISFGLPYGTTNEAVFSTLIENNFSIIGDLAELERDNLHVFSRTTTLEKNQVEMELLTNVSKDELLSIYWIAKWHDVKIREDKDAIALLLSQDVWYTTWGEWYNHKYSSENIYSYIEELTDENTTDGYSRIHIINNYSSANGWQVPGTVFIEWNGSDPSYWLNSGNLEADDKILRNGYRYADGGAYLTLSPGQEIILEFIDPAPQLSITPQLTFNGLHHSVTIVGHHVTDLHQWSSDFYDSQLRFTWLIERPAAIKMNWILPIIAVSVLIATPVIIKKLVQRDQGSQNIIQS
;
A
#
# COMPACT_ATOMS: atom_id res chain seq x y z
N MET A 1 50.05 1.39 34.03
CA MET A 1 49.08 2.48 33.71
C MET A 1 48.68 2.29 32.26
N ILE A 2 47.55 1.63 32.00
CA ILE A 2 47.06 1.33 30.64
C ILE A 2 46.03 2.40 30.34
N PHE A 3 46.35 3.27 29.39
CA PHE A 3 45.38 4.24 28.85
C PHE A 3 44.44 3.51 27.90
N LEU A 4 43.21 3.26 28.36
CA LEU A 4 42.10 2.93 27.47
C LEU A 4 41.71 4.21 26.72
N ILE A 5 42.11 4.29 25.47
CA ILE A 5 41.56 5.27 24.54
C ILE A 5 40.12 4.84 24.24
N PRO A 6 39.10 5.65 24.58
CA PRO A 6 37.76 5.34 24.10
C PRO A 6 37.76 5.50 22.57
N THR A 7 37.70 4.40 21.85
CA THR A 7 37.32 4.43 20.46
C THR A 7 35.90 5.00 20.43
N LEU A 8 35.75 6.19 19.89
CA LEU A 8 34.47 6.72 19.47
C LEU A 8 33.91 5.73 18.45
N ALA A 9 33.03 4.81 18.93
CA ALA A 9 32.22 4.05 18.01
C ALA A 9 31.46 5.06 17.15
N PRO A 10 31.40 4.90 15.82
CA PRO A 10 30.55 5.72 15.00
C PRO A 10 29.16 5.66 15.59
N ILE A 11 28.49 6.81 15.65
CA ILE A 11 27.07 6.88 15.93
C ILE A 11 26.45 6.01 14.83
N ALA A 12 26.05 4.81 15.18
CA ALA A 12 25.28 3.98 14.27
C ALA A 12 23.98 4.76 14.06
N THR A 13 23.91 5.50 12.95
CA THR A 13 22.61 5.76 12.34
C THR A 13 21.99 4.38 12.23
N ALA A 14 20.81 4.19 12.82
CA ALA A 14 20.12 2.93 12.71
C ALA A 14 19.77 2.73 11.23
N GLU A 15 20.71 2.16 10.51
CA GLU A 15 20.47 1.64 9.18
C GLU A 15 19.58 0.41 9.34
N TRP A 16 18.53 0.36 8.56
CA TRP A 16 17.63 -0.76 8.46
C TRP A 16 18.25 -1.96 7.74
N ASP A 17 19.54 -2.09 7.80
CA ASP A 17 20.32 -3.09 7.09
C ASP A 17 19.93 -4.54 7.36
N GLU A 18 19.09 -4.79 8.36
CA GLU A 18 18.76 -6.15 8.78
C GLU A 18 17.26 -6.51 8.67
N ASP A 19 16.39 -5.61 8.23
CA ASP A 19 14.97 -5.94 8.03
C ASP A 19 14.74 -6.66 6.69
N ASN A 20 15.30 -7.84 6.61
CA ASN A 20 15.19 -8.71 5.42
C ASN A 20 13.75 -9.14 5.07
N TRP A 21 12.80 -8.90 5.95
CA TRP A 21 11.44 -9.36 5.78
C TRP A 21 10.69 -8.63 4.64
N LEU A 22 10.84 -7.31 4.52
CA LEU A 22 10.21 -6.56 3.43
C LEU A 22 10.79 -6.97 2.08
N TRP A 23 12.08 -7.26 2.04
CA TRP A 23 12.81 -7.61 0.83
C TRP A 23 12.67 -9.08 0.43
N ASN A 24 12.93 -10.01 1.38
CA ASN A 24 13.15 -11.41 1.03
C ASN A 24 11.92 -12.28 1.19
N ILE A 25 10.97 -11.90 2.03
CA ILE A 25 9.89 -12.79 2.45
C ILE A 25 8.54 -12.24 1.99
N ILE A 26 8.20 -11.01 2.32
CA ILE A 26 6.84 -10.49 2.16
C ILE A 26 6.69 -9.61 0.94
N GLY A 27 7.66 -8.73 0.68
CA GLY A 27 7.58 -7.79 -0.44
C GLY A 27 7.24 -8.44 -1.78
N PRO A 28 8.02 -9.42 -2.26
CA PRO A 28 7.76 -10.08 -3.55
C PRO A 28 6.42 -10.81 -3.60
N GLU A 29 6.05 -11.53 -2.53
CA GLU A 29 4.77 -12.25 -2.45
C GLU A 29 3.58 -11.30 -2.45
N ARG A 30 3.63 -10.27 -1.61
CA ARG A 30 2.54 -9.32 -1.49
C ARG A 30 2.39 -8.44 -2.73
N LEU A 31 3.49 -8.06 -3.37
CA LEU A 31 3.47 -7.39 -4.68
C LEU A 31 2.85 -8.26 -5.76
N ALA A 32 3.19 -9.55 -5.80
CA ALA A 32 2.62 -10.49 -6.77
C ALA A 32 1.10 -10.65 -6.57
N LEU A 33 0.64 -10.57 -5.34
CA LEU A 33 -0.79 -10.56 -5.00
C LEU A 33 -1.46 -9.22 -5.35
N GLY A 34 -0.71 -8.12 -5.50
CA GLY A 34 -1.21 -6.80 -5.88
C GLY A 34 -1.32 -5.81 -4.73
N ASP A 35 -0.63 -6.05 -3.62
CA ASP A 35 -0.53 -5.08 -2.52
C ASP A 35 0.34 -3.87 -2.90
N GLU A 36 0.23 -2.83 -2.08
CA GLU A 36 0.98 -1.58 -2.20
C GLU A 36 1.79 -1.33 -0.93
N PHE A 37 3.00 -0.78 -1.10
CA PHE A 37 3.84 -0.27 -0.02
C PHE A 37 3.92 1.25 -0.08
N GLY A 38 3.30 1.90 0.90
CA GLY A 38 3.37 3.33 1.17
C GLY A 38 4.23 3.62 2.40
N CYS A 39 4.22 4.85 2.86
CA CYS A 39 5.02 5.34 3.96
C CYS A 39 4.16 5.84 5.12
N HIS A 40 4.69 5.75 6.36
CA HIS A 40 4.12 6.40 7.55
C HIS A 40 5.16 7.20 8.36
N GLY A 41 6.44 7.02 8.08
CA GLY A 41 7.52 7.73 8.75
C GLY A 41 8.28 6.88 9.76
N TYR A 42 8.65 7.48 10.91
CA TYR A 42 9.45 6.84 11.95
C TYR A 42 8.74 6.90 13.29
N GLU A 43 8.77 5.80 14.04
CA GLU A 43 8.19 5.73 15.38
C GLU A 43 8.80 6.79 16.31
N GLY A 44 7.94 7.59 16.94
CA GLY A 44 8.34 8.63 17.88
C GLY A 44 9.08 9.82 17.28
N VAL A 45 9.09 9.99 15.97
CA VAL A 45 9.62 11.16 15.29
C VAL A 45 8.48 12.04 14.79
N ASP A 46 8.47 13.31 15.19
CA ASP A 46 7.45 14.26 14.75
C ASP A 46 7.75 14.77 13.33
N ILE A 47 6.92 14.40 12.37
CA ILE A 47 7.04 14.82 10.98
C ILE A 47 6.98 16.35 10.80
N ASN A 48 6.29 17.06 11.68
CA ASN A 48 6.23 18.54 11.61
C ASN A 48 7.58 19.20 11.91
N VAL A 49 8.47 18.50 12.61
CA VAL A 49 9.82 18.96 12.96
C VAL A 49 10.89 18.32 12.08
N GLU A 50 10.76 17.03 11.84
CA GLU A 50 11.79 16.18 11.21
C GLU A 50 11.32 15.67 9.85
N GLN A 51 11.21 16.55 8.85
CA GLN A 51 10.65 16.25 7.52
C GLN A 51 11.53 15.32 6.68
N TRP A 52 12.81 15.16 7.01
CA TRP A 52 13.71 14.23 6.33
C TRP A 52 13.21 12.78 6.32
N ILE A 53 12.32 12.41 7.24
CA ILE A 53 11.72 11.07 7.31
C ILE A 53 10.89 10.72 6.08
N ILE A 54 10.38 11.72 5.36
CA ILE A 54 9.58 11.53 4.14
C ILE A 54 10.46 10.94 3.04
N GLU A 55 11.59 11.60 2.76
CA GLU A 55 12.57 11.13 1.78
C GLU A 55 13.17 9.80 2.21
N ALA A 56 13.54 9.67 3.47
CA ALA A 56 14.15 8.46 4.00
C ALA A 56 13.23 7.23 3.90
N CYS A 57 11.90 7.40 4.07
CA CYS A 57 10.97 6.30 3.87
C CYS A 57 10.81 5.95 2.38
N ARG A 58 10.67 6.95 1.50
CA ARG A 58 10.65 6.73 0.05
C ARG A 58 11.86 5.92 -0.41
N ASP A 59 13.05 6.38 -0.03
CA ASP A 59 14.31 5.76 -0.45
C ASP A 59 14.45 4.34 0.13
N TYR A 60 13.95 4.11 1.33
CA TYR A 60 13.89 2.77 1.92
C TYR A 60 13.03 1.84 1.07
N VAL A 61 11.78 2.21 0.79
CA VAL A 61 10.89 1.36 -0.02
C VAL A 61 11.51 1.07 -1.38
N MET A 62 12.00 2.12 -2.08
CA MET A 62 12.60 1.97 -3.40
C MET A 62 13.91 1.17 -3.39
N GLY A 63 14.65 1.18 -2.30
CA GLY A 63 15.88 0.42 -2.14
C GLY A 63 15.65 -1.08 -1.95
N PHE A 64 14.48 -1.48 -1.47
CA PHE A 64 14.19 -2.87 -1.11
C PHE A 64 13.12 -3.55 -1.97
N THR A 65 12.15 -2.80 -2.49
CA THR A 65 11.07 -3.37 -3.30
C THR A 65 10.47 -2.32 -4.23
N ASN A 66 9.64 -2.75 -5.17
CA ASN A 66 8.71 -1.83 -5.82
C ASN A 66 7.59 -1.47 -4.84
N ALA A 67 7.05 -0.26 -4.96
CA ALA A 67 5.92 0.14 -4.14
C ALA A 67 4.62 -0.58 -4.53
N SER A 68 4.50 -0.98 -5.80
CA SER A 68 3.35 -1.72 -6.32
C SER A 68 3.77 -2.51 -7.58
N ARG A 69 2.94 -3.46 -7.99
CA ARG A 69 3.06 -4.10 -9.31
C ARG A 69 2.93 -3.10 -10.48
N TRP A 70 2.41 -1.91 -10.21
CA TRP A 70 2.17 -0.87 -11.20
C TRP A 70 3.27 0.19 -11.29
N GLY A 71 4.10 0.32 -10.25
CA GLY A 71 5.17 1.30 -10.20
C GLY A 71 6.11 1.09 -9.01
N SER A 72 7.33 1.63 -9.12
CA SER A 72 8.38 1.44 -8.09
C SER A 72 8.34 2.48 -6.98
N ASN A 73 7.88 3.70 -7.27
CA ASN A 73 7.84 4.77 -6.28
C ASN A 73 6.65 4.63 -5.34
N PRO A 74 6.81 4.74 -4.01
CA PRO A 74 5.69 4.91 -3.11
C PRO A 74 5.02 6.26 -3.35
N ILE A 75 3.68 6.26 -3.42
CA ILE A 75 2.88 7.46 -3.68
C ILE A 75 1.92 7.79 -2.56
N SER A 76 1.80 6.92 -1.56
CA SER A 76 0.89 7.02 -0.42
C SER A 76 1.67 7.28 0.87
N PHE A 77 1.18 8.22 1.67
CA PHE A 77 1.75 8.53 2.98
C PHE A 77 0.66 8.65 4.05
N GLY A 78 0.75 7.84 5.10
CA GLY A 78 -0.10 7.98 6.29
C GLY A 78 0.41 9.11 7.17
N LEU A 79 -0.47 10.06 7.50
CA LEU A 79 -0.12 11.20 8.35
C LEU A 79 -0.68 11.02 9.77
N PRO A 80 0.10 11.34 10.81
CA PRO A 80 -0.39 11.36 12.18
C PRO A 80 -1.36 12.54 12.39
N TYR A 81 -2.22 12.41 13.41
CA TYR A 81 -3.12 13.47 13.83
C TYR A 81 -2.37 14.78 14.12
N GLY A 82 -2.96 15.90 13.72
CA GLY A 82 -2.38 17.22 13.96
C GLY A 82 -1.26 17.61 13.00
N THR A 83 -1.06 16.89 11.90
CA THR A 83 -0.12 17.30 10.85
C THR A 83 -0.72 18.49 10.07
N THR A 84 -0.21 19.70 10.32
CA THR A 84 -0.70 20.95 9.71
C THR A 84 0.40 21.81 9.10
N ASN A 85 1.66 21.39 9.19
CA ASN A 85 2.79 22.18 8.69
C ASN A 85 2.86 22.12 7.16
N GLU A 86 2.72 23.28 6.50
CA GLU A 86 2.77 23.40 5.04
C GLU A 86 4.10 22.88 4.45
N ALA A 87 5.19 22.94 5.19
CA ALA A 87 6.47 22.39 4.75
C ALA A 87 6.40 20.85 4.63
N VAL A 88 5.62 20.17 5.46
CA VAL A 88 5.39 18.70 5.33
C VAL A 88 4.71 18.40 3.99
N PHE A 89 3.64 19.13 3.66
CA PHE A 89 2.91 18.91 2.43
C PHE A 89 3.76 19.23 1.19
N SER A 90 4.54 20.33 1.24
CA SER A 90 5.50 20.65 0.17
C SER A 90 6.54 19.55 -0.01
N THR A 91 7.10 19.03 1.08
CA THR A 91 8.09 17.94 1.04
C THR A 91 7.48 16.64 0.50
N LEU A 92 6.23 16.32 0.84
CA LEU A 92 5.52 15.17 0.29
C LEU A 92 5.39 15.27 -1.24
N ILE A 93 4.96 16.44 -1.75
CA ILE A 93 4.81 16.68 -3.18
C ILE A 93 6.17 16.62 -3.89
N GLU A 94 7.22 17.24 -3.34
CA GLU A 94 8.59 17.21 -3.86
C GLU A 94 9.15 15.78 -3.94
N ASN A 95 8.69 14.89 -3.05
CA ASN A 95 9.07 13.48 -3.04
C ASN A 95 8.10 12.58 -3.82
N ASN A 96 7.24 13.15 -4.68
CA ASN A 96 6.29 12.45 -5.56
C ASN A 96 5.19 11.67 -4.81
N PHE A 97 4.89 11.98 -3.57
CA PHE A 97 3.68 11.50 -2.94
C PHE A 97 2.46 12.23 -3.50
N SER A 98 1.41 11.50 -3.80
CA SER A 98 0.16 12.02 -4.38
C SER A 98 -1.05 11.73 -3.48
N ILE A 99 -0.88 10.86 -2.50
CA ILE A 99 -1.93 10.37 -1.63
C ILE A 99 -1.49 10.56 -0.17
N ILE A 100 -2.38 11.12 0.61
CA ILE A 100 -2.24 11.16 2.07
C ILE A 100 -3.45 10.48 2.71
N GLY A 101 -3.26 9.95 3.90
CA GLY A 101 -4.33 9.25 4.60
C GLY A 101 -4.04 9.08 6.08
N ASP A 102 -4.61 8.05 6.68
CA ASP A 102 -4.63 7.76 8.10
C ASP A 102 -5.41 8.84 8.88
N LEU A 103 -4.74 9.70 9.59
CA LEU A 103 -5.33 10.79 10.37
C LEU A 103 -5.21 12.16 9.67
N ALA A 104 -4.98 12.18 8.36
CA ALA A 104 -5.01 13.39 7.56
C ALA A 104 -6.44 13.98 7.53
N GLU A 105 -6.56 15.25 7.90
CA GLU A 105 -7.87 15.92 8.02
C GLU A 105 -8.15 16.92 6.91
N LEU A 106 -7.10 17.38 6.21
CA LEU A 106 -7.20 18.51 5.29
C LEU A 106 -6.77 18.13 3.89
N GLU A 107 -7.64 18.39 2.93
CA GLU A 107 -7.28 18.34 1.52
C GLU A 107 -6.24 19.43 1.18
N ARG A 108 -5.37 19.10 0.24
CA ARG A 108 -4.36 20.00 -0.31
C ARG A 108 -4.32 19.87 -1.82
N ASP A 109 -3.96 20.94 -2.47
CA ASP A 109 -3.68 20.89 -3.90
C ASP A 109 -2.61 19.83 -4.19
N ASN A 110 -2.86 18.97 -5.17
CA ASN A 110 -1.99 17.87 -5.58
C ASN A 110 -1.80 16.70 -4.58
N LEU A 111 -2.55 16.68 -3.49
CA LEU A 111 -2.58 15.56 -2.54
C LEU A 111 -4.02 15.07 -2.34
N HIS A 112 -4.29 13.85 -2.75
CA HIS A 112 -5.58 13.22 -2.52
C HIS A 112 -5.66 12.64 -1.12
N VAL A 113 -6.79 12.84 -0.43
CA VAL A 113 -6.97 12.40 0.96
C VAL A 113 -7.86 11.17 1.01
N PHE A 114 -7.36 10.08 1.59
CA PHE A 114 -8.16 8.93 1.97
C PHE A 114 -8.39 8.91 3.48
N SER A 115 -9.62 9.18 3.87
CA SER A 115 -10.01 9.13 5.28
C SER A 115 -10.13 7.69 5.78
N ARG A 116 -9.86 7.51 7.08
CA ARG A 116 -10.14 6.26 7.78
C ARG A 116 -11.66 6.07 7.87
N THR A 117 -12.19 4.97 7.32
CA THR A 117 -13.62 4.69 7.37
C THR A 117 -13.99 3.84 8.58
N THR A 118 -13.29 2.73 8.81
CA THR A 118 -13.49 1.83 9.94
C THR A 118 -12.20 1.09 10.28
N THR A 119 -12.19 0.31 11.35
CA THR A 119 -11.03 -0.46 11.78
C THR A 119 -11.37 -1.93 11.98
N LEU A 120 -10.44 -2.82 11.63
CA LEU A 120 -10.44 -4.23 11.97
C LEU A 120 -9.61 -4.40 13.24
N GLU A 121 -10.24 -4.44 14.39
CA GLU A 121 -9.58 -4.66 15.68
C GLU A 121 -10.52 -5.35 16.66
N LYS A 122 -10.25 -6.58 17.05
CA LYS A 122 -10.89 -7.28 18.17
C LYS A 122 -12.43 -7.20 18.17
N ASN A 123 -13.09 -7.44 17.05
CA ASN A 123 -14.54 -7.29 16.88
C ASN A 123 -15.06 -5.84 17.03
N GLN A 124 -14.23 -4.84 16.80
CA GLN A 124 -14.66 -3.43 16.85
C GLN A 124 -15.09 -2.89 15.47
N VAL A 125 -15.09 -3.73 14.45
CA VAL A 125 -15.53 -3.31 13.15
C VAL A 125 -17.02 -2.94 13.18
N GLU A 126 -17.32 -1.76 12.67
CA GLU A 126 -18.70 -1.32 12.50
C GLU A 126 -19.28 -1.95 11.22
N MET A 127 -19.98 -3.07 11.36
CA MET A 127 -20.52 -3.86 10.25
C MET A 127 -21.44 -3.04 9.33
N GLU A 128 -22.14 -2.04 9.85
CA GLU A 128 -22.95 -1.13 9.05
C GLU A 128 -22.12 -0.33 8.04
N LEU A 129 -20.90 0.08 8.39
CA LEU A 129 -20.03 0.81 7.49
C LEU A 129 -19.53 -0.07 6.34
N LEU A 130 -19.50 -1.39 6.51
CA LEU A 130 -19.14 -2.32 5.44
C LEU A 130 -20.28 -2.58 4.46
N THR A 131 -21.53 -2.36 4.88
CA THR A 131 -22.74 -2.65 4.07
C THR A 131 -23.33 -1.42 3.41
N ASN A 132 -23.11 -0.23 3.98
CA ASN A 132 -23.70 1.03 3.53
C ASN A 132 -22.73 1.89 2.74
N VAL A 133 -21.78 1.27 2.04
CA VAL A 133 -20.83 1.99 1.18
C VAL A 133 -21.57 2.48 -0.05
N SER A 134 -21.35 3.75 -0.41
CA SER A 134 -21.93 4.31 -1.63
C SER A 134 -21.31 3.67 -2.86
N LYS A 135 -22.06 3.69 -3.97
CA LYS A 135 -21.53 3.23 -5.23
C LYS A 135 -20.31 4.06 -5.62
N ASP A 136 -19.32 3.42 -6.20
CA ASP A 136 -18.07 4.03 -6.71
C ASP A 136 -17.13 4.62 -5.64
N GLU A 137 -17.42 4.45 -4.35
CA GLU A 137 -16.53 4.85 -3.25
C GLU A 137 -15.41 3.84 -2.97
N LEU A 138 -14.34 4.31 -2.34
CA LEU A 138 -13.29 3.48 -1.77
C LEU A 138 -13.45 3.37 -0.24
N LEU A 139 -13.75 2.18 0.23
CA LEU A 139 -13.76 1.84 1.65
C LEU A 139 -12.34 1.53 2.13
N SER A 140 -11.78 2.42 2.98
CA SER A 140 -10.48 2.23 3.60
C SER A 140 -10.64 1.68 5.02
N ILE A 141 -10.29 0.41 5.20
CA ILE A 141 -10.40 -0.30 6.47
C ILE A 141 -9.03 -0.33 7.11
N TYR A 142 -8.89 0.29 8.28
CA TYR A 142 -7.60 0.37 8.95
C TYR A 142 -7.33 -0.84 9.82
N TRP A 143 -6.06 -1.20 9.89
CA TRP A 143 -5.59 -2.30 10.67
C TRP A 143 -4.22 -1.98 11.31
N ILE A 144 -4.19 -1.86 12.64
CA ILE A 144 -2.99 -1.53 13.39
C ILE A 144 -2.30 -2.84 13.82
N ALA A 145 -1.19 -3.15 13.17
CA ALA A 145 -0.49 -4.42 13.32
C ALA A 145 0.52 -4.46 14.49
N LYS A 146 0.67 -3.38 15.23
CA LYS A 146 1.69 -3.25 16.30
C LYS A 146 1.31 -3.95 17.60
N TRP A 147 0.03 -4.17 17.83
CA TRP A 147 -0.45 -4.73 19.11
C TRP A 147 -0.41 -6.24 19.06
N HIS A 148 0.29 -6.87 20.00
CA HIS A 148 0.42 -8.33 20.11
C HIS A 148 -0.91 -9.09 20.17
N ASP A 149 -1.99 -8.39 20.45
CA ASP A 149 -3.33 -8.94 20.63
C ASP A 149 -4.22 -8.80 19.39
N VAL A 150 -3.79 -8.13 18.34
CA VAL A 150 -4.59 -7.97 17.12
C VAL A 150 -4.52 -9.28 16.36
N LYS A 151 -5.61 -10.03 16.41
CA LYS A 151 -5.77 -11.25 15.63
C LYS A 151 -6.91 -11.00 14.66
N ILE A 152 -6.58 -10.93 13.39
CA ILE A 152 -7.58 -10.82 12.32
C ILE A 152 -8.62 -11.92 12.36
N ARG A 153 -8.29 -13.05 13.00
CA ARG A 153 -9.23 -14.15 13.26
C ARG A 153 -10.42 -13.74 14.12
N GLU A 154 -10.33 -12.64 14.86
CA GLU A 154 -11.45 -12.11 15.63
C GLU A 154 -12.43 -11.33 14.75
N ASP A 155 -11.98 -10.82 13.60
CA ASP A 155 -12.79 -10.08 12.63
C ASP A 155 -13.20 -10.93 11.40
N LYS A 156 -13.14 -12.27 11.52
CA LYS A 156 -13.44 -13.19 10.43
C LYS A 156 -14.83 -13.01 9.80
N ASP A 157 -15.81 -12.57 10.59
CA ASP A 157 -17.18 -12.36 10.09
C ASP A 157 -17.24 -11.12 9.20
N ALA A 158 -16.48 -10.06 9.53
CA ALA A 158 -16.34 -8.87 8.68
C ALA A 158 -15.62 -9.23 7.36
N ILE A 159 -14.55 -10.03 7.45
CA ILE A 159 -13.82 -10.50 6.27
C ILE A 159 -14.71 -11.37 5.40
N ALA A 160 -15.46 -12.30 5.98
CA ALA A 160 -16.40 -13.14 5.24
C ALA A 160 -17.49 -12.32 4.54
N LEU A 161 -17.99 -11.26 5.19
CA LEU A 161 -18.92 -10.32 4.58
C LEU A 161 -18.28 -9.62 3.38
N LEU A 162 -17.10 -9.04 3.53
CA LEU A 162 -16.39 -8.37 2.42
C LEU A 162 -16.14 -9.32 1.24
N LEU A 163 -15.76 -10.57 1.51
CA LEU A 163 -15.52 -11.57 0.46
C LEU A 163 -16.82 -11.98 -0.28
N SER A 164 -17.99 -11.84 0.35
CA SER A 164 -19.28 -12.15 -0.24
C SER A 164 -19.88 -11.03 -1.09
N GLN A 165 -19.35 -9.81 -1.00
CA GLN A 165 -19.87 -8.64 -1.72
C GLN A 165 -19.27 -8.54 -3.13
N ASP A 166 -19.98 -7.84 -4.02
CA ASP A 166 -19.50 -7.48 -5.35
C ASP A 166 -18.67 -6.19 -5.27
N VAL A 167 -17.41 -6.36 -4.79
CA VAL A 167 -16.47 -5.26 -4.53
C VAL A 167 -15.16 -5.47 -5.27
N TRP A 168 -14.51 -4.38 -5.63
CA TRP A 168 -13.17 -4.39 -6.16
C TRP A 168 -12.14 -4.35 -5.04
N TYR A 169 -11.31 -5.39 -4.93
CA TYR A 169 -10.17 -5.41 -4.00
C TYR A 169 -9.01 -4.65 -4.62
N THR A 170 -8.64 -3.54 -4.01
CA THR A 170 -7.67 -2.59 -4.55
C THR A 170 -6.76 -2.02 -3.46
N THR A 171 -5.90 -1.09 -3.83
CA THR A 171 -5.06 -0.30 -2.94
C THR A 171 -5.31 1.19 -3.17
N TRP A 172 -4.79 2.07 -2.33
CA TRP A 172 -4.93 3.50 -2.50
C TRP A 172 -4.38 3.99 -3.84
N GLY A 173 -3.16 3.60 -4.14
CA GLY A 173 -2.50 4.02 -5.37
C GLY A 173 -3.12 3.42 -6.63
N GLU A 174 -3.59 2.18 -6.56
CA GLU A 174 -4.29 1.53 -7.65
C GLU A 174 -5.62 2.24 -7.93
N TRP A 175 -6.45 2.51 -6.91
CA TRP A 175 -7.72 3.23 -7.06
C TRP A 175 -7.52 4.65 -7.62
N TYR A 176 -6.55 5.38 -7.05
CA TYR A 176 -6.25 6.75 -7.47
C TYR A 176 -5.85 6.83 -8.95
N ASN A 177 -4.88 6.02 -9.38
CA ASN A 177 -4.42 6.05 -10.76
C ASN A 177 -5.44 5.44 -11.73
N HIS A 178 -6.23 4.43 -11.31
CA HIS A 178 -7.30 3.86 -12.10
C HIS A 178 -8.33 4.91 -12.52
N LYS A 179 -8.75 5.79 -11.60
CA LYS A 179 -9.68 6.89 -11.89
C LYS A 179 -9.18 7.74 -13.06
N TYR A 180 -7.95 8.25 -12.97
CA TYR A 180 -7.38 9.09 -14.02
C TYR A 180 -7.11 8.31 -15.30
N SER A 181 -6.71 7.05 -15.20
CA SER A 181 -6.52 6.17 -16.36
C SER A 181 -7.83 5.95 -17.10
N SER A 182 -8.94 5.74 -16.39
CA SER A 182 -10.28 5.59 -16.97
C SER A 182 -10.72 6.83 -17.74
N GLU A 183 -10.45 8.02 -17.22
CA GLU A 183 -10.77 9.30 -17.84
C GLU A 183 -9.96 9.58 -19.14
N ASN A 184 -8.87 8.83 -19.36
CA ASN A 184 -8.00 8.99 -20.53
C ASN A 184 -8.17 7.88 -21.59
N ILE A 185 -9.23 7.10 -21.50
CA ILE A 185 -9.63 6.14 -22.53
C ILE A 185 -10.58 6.82 -23.53
N TYR A 186 -10.27 6.74 -24.80
CA TYR A 186 -11.09 7.30 -25.87
C TYR A 186 -11.15 6.38 -27.08
N SER A 187 -12.08 6.65 -27.99
CA SER A 187 -12.23 5.89 -29.23
C SER A 187 -12.13 6.77 -30.46
N TYR A 188 -11.74 6.15 -31.55
CA TYR A 188 -11.87 6.73 -32.93
C TYR A 188 -12.25 5.63 -33.91
N ILE A 189 -12.85 6.01 -35.01
CA ILE A 189 -13.24 5.09 -36.08
C ILE A 189 -12.12 5.10 -37.14
N GLU A 190 -11.70 3.92 -37.57
CA GLU A 190 -10.80 3.76 -38.71
C GLU A 190 -11.61 3.98 -39.99
N GLU A 191 -11.30 5.05 -40.76
CA GLU A 191 -11.82 5.24 -42.09
C GLU A 191 -11.10 4.29 -43.06
N LEU A 192 -11.76 3.19 -43.43
CA LEU A 192 -11.25 2.27 -44.44
C LEU A 192 -11.36 2.93 -45.79
N THR A 193 -10.23 3.46 -46.29
CA THR A 193 -10.14 4.17 -47.61
C THR A 193 -9.91 3.24 -48.81
N ASP A 194 -9.90 1.92 -48.62
CA ASP A 194 -9.55 0.97 -49.66
C ASP A 194 -10.79 0.58 -50.49
N GLU A 195 -10.83 0.99 -51.75
CA GLU A 195 -11.88 0.66 -52.75
C GLU A 195 -12.03 -0.87 -52.96
N ASN A 196 -11.19 -1.71 -52.33
CA ASN A 196 -11.16 -3.15 -52.50
C ASN A 196 -11.68 -3.95 -51.28
N THR A 197 -12.09 -3.31 -50.20
CA THR A 197 -12.70 -4.03 -49.05
C THR A 197 -14.19 -4.22 -49.30
N THR A 198 -14.56 -5.28 -49.96
CA THR A 198 -15.96 -5.72 -50.14
C THR A 198 -16.56 -6.33 -48.88
N ASP A 199 -15.86 -6.32 -47.73
CA ASP A 199 -16.19 -7.12 -46.56
C ASP A 199 -16.88 -6.29 -45.47
N GLY A 200 -17.62 -5.25 -45.74
CA GLY A 200 -18.62 -4.64 -44.83
C GLY A 200 -18.29 -4.62 -43.32
N TYR A 201 -17.03 -4.39 -42.96
CA TYR A 201 -16.62 -4.27 -41.55
C TYR A 201 -16.19 -2.84 -41.24
N SER A 202 -16.58 -2.37 -40.06
CA SER A 202 -16.11 -1.13 -39.48
C SER A 202 -15.22 -1.44 -38.27
N ARG A 203 -14.12 -0.72 -38.13
CA ARG A 203 -13.19 -0.85 -37.02
C ARG A 203 -13.24 0.38 -36.13
N ILE A 204 -13.41 0.16 -34.86
CA ILE A 204 -13.37 1.19 -33.86
C ILE A 204 -12.20 0.89 -32.89
N HIS A 205 -11.29 1.83 -32.86
CA HIS A 205 -10.11 1.78 -32.01
C HIS A 205 -10.43 2.39 -30.65
N ILE A 206 -10.02 1.73 -29.58
CA ILE A 206 -10.13 2.24 -28.22
C ILE A 206 -8.73 2.22 -27.61
N ILE A 207 -8.28 3.39 -27.16
CA ILE A 207 -6.92 3.61 -26.68
C ILE A 207 -6.94 4.19 -25.29
N ASN A 208 -6.07 3.69 -24.42
CA ASN A 208 -5.76 4.33 -23.16
C ASN A 208 -4.50 5.20 -23.31
N ASN A 209 -4.65 6.51 -23.32
CA ASN A 209 -3.55 7.47 -23.48
C ASN A 209 -3.08 8.05 -22.14
N TYR A 210 -3.37 7.37 -21.03
CA TYR A 210 -2.96 7.82 -19.72
C TYR A 210 -1.43 7.80 -19.56
N SER A 211 -0.91 8.85 -18.93
CA SER A 211 0.49 8.94 -18.53
C SER A 211 0.53 9.49 -17.11
N SER A 212 0.86 8.65 -16.17
CA SER A 212 0.91 9.03 -14.75
C SER A 212 2.12 9.89 -14.43
N ALA A 213 1.91 11.00 -13.74
CA ALA A 213 2.99 11.87 -13.24
C ALA A 213 3.88 11.13 -12.19
N ASN A 214 3.34 10.16 -11.49
CA ASN A 214 4.05 9.36 -10.48
C ASN A 214 4.70 8.09 -11.05
N GLY A 215 4.53 7.83 -12.36
CA GLY A 215 5.11 6.68 -13.08
C GLY A 215 4.35 5.37 -12.95
N TRP A 216 3.20 5.33 -12.28
CA TRP A 216 2.40 4.12 -12.15
C TRP A 216 1.58 3.84 -13.42
N GLN A 217 1.59 2.59 -13.88
CA GLN A 217 0.92 2.13 -15.11
C GLN A 217 -0.35 1.35 -14.77
N VAL A 218 -1.30 1.99 -14.12
CA VAL A 218 -2.56 1.36 -13.69
C VAL A 218 -3.58 1.36 -14.83
N PRO A 219 -4.20 0.21 -15.16
CA PRO A 219 -5.28 0.15 -16.13
C PRO A 219 -6.49 0.98 -15.71
N GLY A 220 -7.16 1.60 -16.67
CA GLY A 220 -8.46 2.24 -16.48
C GLY A 220 -9.61 1.37 -16.96
N THR A 221 -10.80 1.60 -16.44
CA THR A 221 -12.04 0.92 -16.86
C THR A 221 -13.04 1.91 -17.44
N VAL A 222 -13.63 1.54 -18.57
CA VAL A 222 -14.74 2.28 -19.18
C VAL A 222 -15.93 1.36 -19.40
N PHE A 223 -17.12 1.92 -19.40
CA PHE A 223 -18.31 1.26 -19.93
C PHE A 223 -18.53 1.77 -21.36
N ILE A 224 -18.65 0.85 -22.29
CA ILE A 224 -18.87 1.11 -23.70
C ILE A 224 -20.27 0.71 -24.04
N GLU A 225 -21.08 1.67 -24.50
CA GLU A 225 -22.44 1.45 -25.00
C GLU A 225 -22.45 1.57 -26.52
N TRP A 226 -23.20 0.74 -27.19
CA TRP A 226 -23.44 0.81 -28.63
C TRP A 226 -24.87 0.50 -29.00
N ASN A 227 -25.31 1.08 -30.10
CA ASN A 227 -26.62 0.81 -30.66
C ASN A 227 -26.49 -0.20 -31.81
N GLY A 228 -27.20 -1.32 -31.76
CA GLY A 228 -27.20 -2.31 -32.85
C GLY A 228 -26.60 -3.65 -32.45
N SER A 229 -25.91 -4.29 -33.37
CA SER A 229 -25.31 -5.60 -33.17
C SER A 229 -24.05 -5.49 -32.33
N ASP A 230 -23.76 -6.54 -31.55
CA ASP A 230 -22.53 -6.66 -30.79
C ASP A 230 -21.30 -6.69 -31.74
N PRO A 231 -20.14 -6.28 -31.23
CA PRO A 231 -18.89 -6.44 -31.97
C PRO A 231 -18.69 -7.91 -32.36
N SER A 232 -18.34 -8.14 -33.62
CA SER A 232 -18.05 -9.47 -34.13
C SER A 232 -16.74 -10.03 -33.52
N TYR A 233 -15.83 -9.11 -33.12
CA TYR A 233 -14.55 -9.47 -32.55
C TYR A 233 -13.95 -8.36 -31.66
N TRP A 234 -13.21 -8.79 -30.60
CA TRP A 234 -12.41 -7.94 -29.71
C TRP A 234 -10.93 -8.31 -29.88
N LEU A 235 -10.22 -7.55 -30.69
CA LEU A 235 -8.79 -7.79 -30.95
C LEU A 235 -7.96 -7.35 -29.76
N ASN A 236 -7.07 -8.21 -29.29
CA ASN A 236 -6.09 -7.95 -28.22
C ASN A 236 -6.69 -7.77 -26.81
N SER A 237 -7.88 -8.30 -26.57
CA SER A 237 -8.47 -8.25 -25.22
C SER A 237 -8.88 -9.63 -24.72
N GLY A 238 -8.70 -9.88 -23.42
CA GLY A 238 -9.14 -11.09 -22.73
C GLY A 238 -10.56 -10.94 -22.16
N ASN A 239 -11.21 -12.06 -21.85
CA ASN A 239 -12.51 -12.05 -21.18
C ASN A 239 -12.33 -11.84 -19.67
N LEU A 240 -13.27 -11.07 -19.07
CA LEU A 240 -13.45 -10.93 -17.65
C LEU A 240 -14.73 -11.67 -17.22
N GLU A 241 -14.67 -12.32 -16.08
CA GLU A 241 -15.86 -12.89 -15.44
C GLU A 241 -16.57 -11.83 -14.57
N ALA A 242 -17.84 -12.01 -14.29
CA ALA A 242 -18.61 -11.05 -13.49
C ALA A 242 -18.11 -10.94 -12.04
N ASP A 243 -17.49 -12.00 -11.53
CA ASP A 243 -16.92 -12.12 -10.18
C ASP A 243 -15.42 -11.83 -10.12
N ASP A 244 -14.79 -11.37 -11.22
CA ASP A 244 -13.44 -10.87 -11.19
C ASP A 244 -13.36 -9.59 -10.35
N LYS A 245 -12.69 -9.68 -9.21
CA LYS A 245 -12.61 -8.62 -8.18
C LYS A 245 -11.24 -7.95 -8.09
N ILE A 246 -10.28 -8.36 -8.92
CA ILE A 246 -8.89 -7.88 -8.93
C ILE A 246 -8.58 -7.30 -10.30
N LEU A 247 -8.07 -6.06 -10.31
CA LEU A 247 -7.80 -5.30 -11.53
C LEU A 247 -6.89 -6.07 -12.50
N ARG A 248 -7.37 -6.26 -13.71
CA ARG A 248 -6.63 -6.80 -14.84
C ARG A 248 -7.25 -6.33 -16.17
N ASN A 249 -6.49 -6.35 -17.24
CA ASN A 249 -6.99 -6.06 -18.58
C ASN A 249 -8.02 -7.09 -19.02
N GLY A 250 -8.99 -6.62 -19.78
CA GLY A 250 -10.00 -7.48 -20.37
C GLY A 250 -11.33 -6.75 -20.57
N TYR A 251 -12.30 -7.48 -21.11
CA TYR A 251 -13.65 -6.97 -21.30
C TYR A 251 -14.70 -7.97 -20.81
N ARG A 252 -15.86 -7.47 -20.46
CA ARG A 252 -17.02 -8.26 -20.09
C ARG A 252 -18.31 -7.61 -20.63
N TYR A 253 -19.12 -8.41 -21.31
CA TYR A 253 -20.45 -7.96 -21.71
C TYR A 253 -21.35 -7.71 -20.49
N ALA A 254 -22.16 -6.67 -20.60
CA ALA A 254 -23.19 -6.32 -19.64
C ALA A 254 -24.41 -5.76 -20.39
N ASP A 255 -25.52 -5.53 -19.68
CA ASP A 255 -26.73 -5.01 -20.29
C ASP A 255 -26.47 -3.66 -21.00
N GLY A 256 -26.68 -3.62 -22.31
CA GLY A 256 -26.51 -2.42 -23.14
C GLY A 256 -25.08 -2.12 -23.60
N GLY A 257 -24.10 -2.99 -23.29
CA GLY A 257 -22.73 -2.71 -23.68
C GLY A 257 -21.70 -3.66 -23.10
N ALA A 258 -20.51 -3.14 -22.80
CA ALA A 258 -19.44 -3.89 -22.16
C ALA A 258 -18.57 -3.02 -21.26
N TYR A 259 -18.09 -3.60 -20.17
CA TYR A 259 -16.95 -3.07 -19.41
C TYR A 259 -15.67 -3.46 -20.11
N LEU A 260 -14.79 -2.48 -20.30
CA LEU A 260 -13.45 -2.66 -20.83
C LEU A 260 -12.43 -2.08 -19.89
N THR A 261 -11.43 -2.87 -19.52
CA THR A 261 -10.28 -2.42 -18.73
C THR A 261 -9.03 -2.52 -19.59
N LEU A 262 -8.29 -1.40 -19.71
CA LEU A 262 -7.19 -1.24 -20.64
C LEU A 262 -6.00 -0.54 -19.96
N SER A 263 -4.81 -1.14 -20.06
CA SER A 263 -3.57 -0.52 -19.55
C SER A 263 -3.17 0.71 -20.31
N PRO A 264 -2.46 1.66 -19.69
CA PRO A 264 -1.87 2.81 -20.37
C PRO A 264 -1.02 2.39 -21.58
N GLY A 265 -1.19 3.13 -22.68
CA GLY A 265 -0.49 2.86 -23.93
C GLY A 265 -1.01 1.65 -24.74
N GLN A 266 -2.01 0.95 -24.24
CA GLN A 266 -2.63 -0.14 -24.99
C GLN A 266 -3.80 0.33 -25.84
N GLU A 267 -3.98 -0.39 -26.94
CA GLU A 267 -5.06 -0.22 -27.91
C GLU A 267 -5.76 -1.55 -28.13
N ILE A 268 -7.08 -1.49 -28.24
CA ILE A 268 -7.90 -2.59 -28.74
C ILE A 268 -8.72 -2.15 -29.95
N ILE A 269 -9.11 -3.10 -30.76
CA ILE A 269 -9.92 -2.87 -31.95
C ILE A 269 -11.23 -3.66 -31.83
N LEU A 270 -12.34 -2.97 -31.97
CA LEU A 270 -13.67 -3.58 -32.11
C LEU A 270 -14.02 -3.66 -33.57
N GLU A 271 -14.37 -4.86 -34.04
CA GLU A 271 -14.89 -5.04 -35.41
C GLU A 271 -16.40 -5.20 -35.38
N PHE A 272 -17.08 -4.42 -36.20
CA PHE A 272 -18.53 -4.48 -36.41
C PHE A 272 -18.85 -4.80 -37.83
N ILE A 273 -19.94 -5.53 -38.07
CA ILE A 273 -20.51 -5.68 -39.41
C ILE A 273 -21.19 -4.35 -39.75
N ASP A 274 -20.84 -3.78 -40.91
CA ASP A 274 -21.26 -2.46 -41.35
C ASP A 274 -22.76 -2.20 -41.21
N PRO A 275 -23.20 -0.97 -40.83
CA PRO A 275 -22.42 0.22 -40.52
C PRO A 275 -21.89 0.22 -39.06
N ALA A 276 -20.79 0.99 -38.83
CA ALA A 276 -20.28 1.21 -37.50
C ALA A 276 -21.37 1.79 -36.59
N PRO A 277 -21.61 1.20 -35.39
CA PRO A 277 -22.57 1.77 -34.48
C PRO A 277 -22.03 3.05 -33.85
N GLN A 278 -22.92 3.90 -33.36
CA GLN A 278 -22.51 4.98 -32.47
C GLN A 278 -22.09 4.38 -31.12
N LEU A 279 -20.89 4.72 -30.70
CA LEU A 279 -20.36 4.36 -29.41
C LEU A 279 -20.47 5.53 -28.42
N SER A 280 -20.78 5.20 -27.18
CA SER A 280 -20.61 6.05 -26.02
C SER A 280 -19.60 5.39 -25.07
N ILE A 281 -18.63 6.13 -24.58
CA ILE A 281 -17.61 5.65 -23.64
C ILE A 281 -17.76 6.45 -22.35
N THR A 282 -18.02 5.75 -21.25
CA THR A 282 -18.20 6.34 -19.92
C THR A 282 -17.12 5.83 -18.98
N PRO A 283 -16.20 6.68 -18.46
CA PRO A 283 -15.22 6.30 -17.46
C PRO A 283 -15.89 5.71 -16.20
N GLN A 284 -15.29 4.65 -15.67
CA GLN A 284 -15.76 4.01 -14.45
C GLN A 284 -14.80 4.29 -13.29
N LEU A 285 -15.35 4.53 -12.10
CA LEU A 285 -14.56 4.70 -10.87
C LEU A 285 -14.18 3.35 -10.24
N THR A 286 -14.91 2.28 -10.59
CA THR A 286 -14.66 0.92 -10.12
C THR A 286 -14.29 -0.01 -11.27
N PHE A 287 -13.51 -1.03 -10.95
CA PHE A 287 -13.18 -2.10 -11.87
C PHE A 287 -14.40 -2.97 -12.19
N ASN A 288 -14.53 -3.39 -13.45
CA ASN A 288 -15.48 -4.41 -13.90
C ASN A 288 -16.97 -4.15 -13.57
N GLY A 289 -17.35 -2.89 -13.32
CA GLY A 289 -18.71 -2.51 -12.94
C GLY A 289 -19.12 -2.97 -11.54
N LEU A 290 -18.16 -3.29 -10.68
CA LEU A 290 -18.40 -3.64 -9.28
C LEU A 290 -18.93 -2.43 -8.51
N HIS A 291 -19.66 -2.69 -7.40
CA HIS A 291 -20.41 -1.65 -6.72
C HIS A 291 -19.51 -0.58 -6.09
N HIS A 292 -18.48 -1.00 -5.37
CA HIS A 292 -17.52 -0.12 -4.70
C HIS A 292 -16.16 -0.81 -4.57
N SER A 293 -15.21 -0.11 -4.00
CA SER A 293 -13.82 -0.57 -3.85
C SER A 293 -13.48 -0.75 -2.38
N VAL A 294 -12.61 -1.70 -2.07
CA VAL A 294 -12.17 -1.98 -0.70
C VAL A 294 -10.65 -2.14 -0.66
N THR A 295 -10.03 -1.49 0.32
CA THR A 295 -8.63 -1.71 0.68
C THR A 295 -8.49 -1.89 2.18
N ILE A 296 -7.51 -2.70 2.59
CA ILE A 296 -7.10 -2.79 3.99
C ILE A 296 -5.80 -2.01 4.14
N VAL A 297 -5.80 -1.02 5.03
CA VAL A 297 -4.65 -0.17 5.29
C VAL A 297 -3.91 -0.72 6.50
N GLY A 298 -2.80 -1.39 6.25
CA GLY A 298 -1.92 -1.93 7.29
C GLY A 298 -0.96 -0.86 7.79
N HIS A 299 -0.96 -0.63 9.09
CA HIS A 299 -0.23 0.44 9.73
C HIS A 299 0.58 -0.09 10.93
N HIS A 300 1.75 0.47 11.23
CA HIS A 300 2.65 0.01 12.30
C HIS A 300 3.01 -1.49 12.24
N VAL A 301 3.35 -1.97 11.10
CA VAL A 301 3.57 -3.39 10.89
C VAL A 301 4.94 -3.81 11.43
N THR A 302 4.96 -4.55 12.54
CA THR A 302 6.18 -5.10 13.13
C THR A 302 6.36 -6.60 12.93
N ASP A 303 5.31 -7.33 12.60
CA ASP A 303 5.35 -8.77 12.33
C ASP A 303 4.54 -9.15 11.09
N LEU A 304 5.04 -8.72 9.94
CA LEU A 304 4.41 -8.98 8.65
C LEU A 304 4.41 -10.47 8.27
N HIS A 305 5.34 -11.26 8.78
CA HIS A 305 5.41 -12.68 8.45
C HIS A 305 4.17 -13.44 8.94
N GLN A 306 3.77 -13.26 10.19
CA GLN A 306 2.56 -13.90 10.73
C GLN A 306 1.32 -13.46 9.97
N TRP A 307 1.29 -12.22 9.56
CA TRP A 307 0.18 -11.56 8.92
C TRP A 307 0.02 -11.94 7.46
N SER A 308 1.10 -12.01 6.70
CA SER A 308 1.04 -12.49 5.32
C SER A 308 0.55 -13.93 5.24
N SER A 309 0.88 -14.77 6.24
CA SER A 309 0.41 -16.15 6.29
C SER A 309 -1.10 -16.26 6.54
N ASP A 310 -1.67 -15.38 7.37
CA ASP A 310 -3.13 -15.37 7.66
C ASP A 310 -3.95 -14.87 6.45
N PHE A 311 -3.33 -14.15 5.50
CA PHE A 311 -3.99 -13.61 4.29
C PHE A 311 -3.47 -14.18 2.98
N TYR A 312 -2.64 -15.21 3.02
CA TYR A 312 -2.00 -15.75 1.81
C TYR A 312 -3.02 -16.13 0.73
N ASP A 313 -4.11 -16.78 1.11
CA ASP A 313 -5.18 -17.19 0.20
C ASP A 313 -6.30 -16.15 0.04
N SER A 314 -6.16 -14.98 0.65
CA SER A 314 -7.20 -13.94 0.61
C SER A 314 -7.11 -13.11 -0.67
N GLN A 315 -8.28 -12.78 -1.25
CA GLN A 315 -8.37 -11.82 -2.34
C GLN A 315 -8.22 -10.37 -1.89
N LEU A 316 -8.27 -10.09 -0.58
CA LEU A 316 -8.08 -8.75 -0.02
C LEU A 316 -6.73 -8.17 -0.42
N ARG A 317 -6.71 -6.86 -0.66
CA ARG A 317 -5.51 -6.11 -1.02
C ARG A 317 -5.19 -5.11 0.07
N PHE A 318 -3.89 -4.91 0.27
CA PHE A 318 -3.39 -4.08 1.36
C PHE A 318 -2.60 -2.89 0.84
N THR A 319 -2.86 -1.74 1.42
CA THR A 319 -1.97 -0.58 1.39
C THR A 319 -1.15 -0.62 2.68
N TRP A 320 0.12 -1.04 2.59
CA TRP A 320 1.01 -1.13 3.75
C TRP A 320 1.70 0.20 3.99
N LEU A 321 1.35 0.87 5.08
CA LEU A 321 2.00 2.11 5.49
C LEU A 321 3.20 1.79 6.38
N ILE A 322 4.38 1.83 5.80
CA ILE A 322 5.62 1.44 6.45
C ILE A 322 6.04 2.51 7.46
N GLU A 323 6.12 2.13 8.74
CA GLU A 323 6.69 2.92 9.81
C GLU A 323 8.03 2.31 10.23
N ARG A 324 9.07 3.11 10.27
CA ARG A 324 10.38 2.65 10.73
C ARG A 324 10.46 2.71 12.25
N PRO A 325 11.00 1.67 12.94
CA PRO A 325 11.23 1.75 14.37
C PRO A 325 12.21 2.88 14.68
N ALA A 326 11.98 3.57 15.80
CA ALA A 326 12.92 4.57 16.29
C ALA A 326 14.28 3.92 16.54
N ALA A 327 15.35 4.59 16.14
CA ALA A 327 16.70 4.20 16.53
C ALA A 327 16.73 4.04 18.06
N ILE A 328 17.07 2.85 18.54
CA ILE A 328 17.23 2.61 19.98
C ILE A 328 18.33 3.54 20.43
N LYS A 329 17.97 4.66 21.08
CA LYS A 329 18.94 5.53 21.73
C LYS A 329 19.64 4.68 22.79
N MET A 330 20.89 4.31 22.54
CA MET A 330 21.66 3.48 23.44
C MET A 330 21.70 4.18 24.81
N ASN A 331 20.94 3.63 25.76
CA ASN A 331 20.94 4.14 27.11
C ASN A 331 22.25 3.73 27.79
N TRP A 332 23.25 4.60 27.71
CA TRP A 332 24.56 4.39 28.30
C TRP A 332 24.54 4.11 29.81
N ILE A 333 23.44 4.40 30.49
CA ILE A 333 23.26 4.12 31.92
C ILE A 333 23.33 2.61 32.16
N LEU A 334 22.71 1.78 31.32
CA LEU A 334 22.71 0.32 31.50
C LEU A 334 24.12 -0.30 31.36
N PRO A 335 24.91 -0.02 30.29
CA PRO A 335 26.30 -0.46 30.22
C PRO A 335 27.15 0.04 31.37
N ILE A 336 26.99 1.30 31.81
CA ILE A 336 27.76 1.86 32.95
C ILE A 336 27.42 1.12 34.24
N ILE A 337 26.14 0.84 34.49
CA ILE A 337 25.72 0.04 35.67
C ILE A 337 26.31 -1.36 35.58
N ALA A 338 26.22 -2.04 34.44
CA ALA A 338 26.77 -3.37 34.24
C ALA A 338 28.27 -3.43 34.54
N VAL A 339 29.05 -2.49 33.97
CA VAL A 339 30.50 -2.39 34.20
C VAL A 339 30.79 -2.07 35.66
N SER A 340 30.01 -1.17 36.29
CA SER A 340 30.18 -0.82 37.69
C SER A 340 29.94 -2.02 38.61
N VAL A 341 28.93 -2.82 38.37
CA VAL A 341 28.65 -4.07 39.11
C VAL A 341 29.78 -5.07 38.88
N LEU A 342 30.27 -5.20 37.66
CA LEU A 342 31.35 -6.15 37.33
C LEU A 342 32.67 -5.80 38.05
N ILE A 343 32.96 -4.51 38.23
CA ILE A 343 34.15 -4.03 38.98
C ILE A 343 33.93 -4.11 40.49
N ALA A 344 32.73 -3.74 40.96
CA ALA A 344 32.45 -3.71 42.40
C ALA A 344 32.36 -5.13 43.03
N THR A 345 31.83 -6.10 42.28
CA THR A 345 31.61 -7.46 42.77
C THR A 345 32.88 -8.12 43.32
N PRO A 346 34.03 -8.19 42.61
CA PRO A 346 35.24 -8.81 43.15
C PRO A 346 35.82 -8.07 44.38
N VAL A 347 35.66 -6.74 44.40
CA VAL A 347 36.11 -5.93 45.57
C VAL A 347 35.27 -6.22 46.79
N ILE A 348 33.95 -6.33 46.62
CA ILE A 348 33.02 -6.67 47.72
C ILE A 348 33.29 -8.09 48.21
N ILE A 349 33.45 -9.07 47.31
CA ILE A 349 33.78 -10.45 47.67
C ILE A 349 35.07 -10.51 48.45
N LYS A 350 36.12 -9.84 47.97
CA LYS A 350 37.43 -9.79 48.69
C LYS A 350 37.28 -9.22 50.10
N LYS A 351 36.51 -8.14 50.26
CA LYS A 351 36.26 -7.55 51.60
C LYS A 351 35.48 -8.46 52.53
N LEU A 352 34.48 -9.17 51.99
CA LEU A 352 33.67 -10.13 52.81
C LEU A 352 34.53 -11.32 53.26
N VAL A 353 35.34 -11.89 52.36
CA VAL A 353 36.26 -13.00 52.72
C VAL A 353 37.28 -12.57 53.76
N GLN A 354 37.87 -11.37 53.65
CA GLN A 354 38.80 -10.85 54.66
C GLN A 354 38.13 -10.64 56.03
N ARG A 355 36.90 -10.20 56.05
CA ARG A 355 36.11 -10.03 57.31
C ARG A 355 35.80 -11.37 57.98
N ASP A 356 35.44 -12.39 57.21
CA ASP A 356 35.18 -13.73 57.75
C ASP A 356 36.42 -14.39 58.27
N GLN A 357 37.56 -14.24 57.63
CA GLN A 357 38.87 -14.73 58.15
C GLN A 357 39.29 -14.00 59.40
N GLY A 358 39.01 -12.71 59.54
CA GLY A 358 39.30 -11.92 60.74
C GLY A 358 38.41 -12.37 61.91
N SER A 359 37.15 -12.74 61.68
CA SER A 359 36.25 -13.23 62.74
C SER A 359 36.61 -14.61 63.21
N GLN A 360 37.14 -15.50 62.37
CA GLN A 360 37.60 -16.84 62.78
C GLN A 360 38.84 -16.79 63.64
N ASN A 361 39.77 -15.85 63.50
CA ASN A 361 40.95 -15.69 64.33
C ASN A 361 40.66 -15.14 65.69
N ILE A 362 39.51 -14.50 65.95
CA ILE A 362 39.09 -14.02 67.29
C ILE A 362 38.45 -15.12 68.08
N ILE A 363 37.93 -16.16 67.47
CA ILE A 363 37.28 -17.31 68.17
C ILE A 363 38.32 -18.36 68.64
N GLN A 364 39.53 -18.34 68.09
CA GLN A 364 40.63 -19.27 68.39
C GLN A 364 41.67 -18.72 69.38
N SER A 365 41.55 -17.52 69.88
CA SER A 365 42.36 -16.89 70.91
C SER A 365 41.57 -16.85 72.26
#